data_0d2c4d352be291846c0382f2fc9ac63c
#
_entry.id   0d2c4d352be291846c0382f2fc9ac63c
#
_cell.length_a   1.000
_cell.length_b   1.000
_cell.length_c   1.000
_cell.angle_alpha   90.00
_cell.angle_beta   90.00
_cell.angle_gamma   90.00
#
_symmetry.space_group_name_H-M   'P 1'
#
loop_
_entity.id
_entity.type
_entity.pdbx_description
1 polymer ?
#
loop_
_entity_poly.entity_id
_entity_poly.type
_entity_poly.pdbx_seq_one_letter_code
_entity_poly.pdbx_strand_id
1 'polypeptide(L)' 'MAKWQELQSSNLRRCSYDIETGMLQIQFNSGKTYTYQEVPASVYNGLLEASSPGQFFNQNIKGVYE' A
#
# COMPACT_ATOMS: atom_id res chain seq x y z
N MET A 1 -10.26 6.25 11.24
CA MET A 1 -10.55 4.93 10.67
C MET A 1 -10.07 4.85 9.25
N ALA A 2 -9.34 3.79 8.95
CA ALA A 2 -8.78 3.62 7.60
C ALA A 2 -9.86 3.21 6.61
N LYS A 3 -9.75 3.72 5.39
CA LYS A 3 -10.65 3.35 4.31
C LYS A 3 -9.87 2.63 3.23
N TRP A 4 -10.52 1.68 2.59
CA TRP A 4 -9.91 0.96 1.49
C TRP A 4 -9.99 1.79 0.21
N GLN A 5 -8.87 1.87 -0.49
CA GLN A 5 -8.75 2.53 -1.79
C GLN A 5 -8.39 1.48 -2.83
N GLU A 6 -9.14 1.47 -3.94
CA GLU A 6 -8.84 0.54 -5.02
C GLU A 6 -7.67 1.03 -5.85
N LEU A 7 -6.84 0.09 -6.28
CA LEU A 7 -5.65 0.40 -7.05
C LEU A 7 -5.78 -0.15 -8.47
N GLN A 8 -5.26 0.61 -9.44
CA GLN A 8 -5.20 0.18 -10.83
C GLN A 8 -3.89 -0.54 -11.05
N SER A 9 -3.86 -1.84 -10.75
CA SER A 9 -2.63 -2.60 -10.81
C SER A 9 -2.91 -4.04 -11.19
N SER A 10 -1.94 -4.68 -11.84
CA SER A 10 -2.06 -6.09 -12.17
C SER A 10 -1.84 -6.99 -10.95
N ASN A 11 -1.21 -6.46 -9.89
CA ASN A 11 -0.89 -7.23 -8.70
C ASN A 11 -1.67 -6.80 -7.47
N LEU A 12 -1.85 -5.50 -7.28
CA LEU A 12 -2.44 -4.94 -6.08
C LEU A 12 -3.90 -4.63 -6.34
N ARG A 13 -4.76 -5.09 -5.44
CA ARG A 13 -6.20 -4.87 -5.58
C ARG A 13 -6.63 -3.58 -4.91
N ARG A 14 -6.22 -3.38 -3.66
CA ARG A 14 -6.61 -2.21 -2.89
C ARG A 14 -5.69 -2.06 -1.69
N CYS A 15 -5.72 -0.89 -1.08
CA CYS A 15 -4.93 -0.62 0.10
C CYS A 15 -5.72 0.23 1.09
N SER A 16 -5.27 0.21 2.34
CA SER A 16 -5.87 0.97 3.42
C SER A 16 -4.74 1.55 4.26
N TYR A 17 -4.86 2.83 4.65
CA TYR A 17 -3.82 3.49 5.41
C TYR A 17 -4.40 4.22 6.61
N ASP A 18 -3.78 4.03 7.77
CA ASP A 18 -4.14 4.73 8.99
C ASP A 18 -3.07 5.75 9.28
N ILE A 19 -3.41 7.03 9.10
CA ILE A 19 -2.44 8.10 9.24
C ILE A 19 -1.99 8.28 10.69
N GLU A 20 -2.80 7.87 11.64
CA GLU A 20 -2.45 8.04 13.05
C GLU A 20 -1.39 7.06 13.51
N THR A 21 -1.40 5.85 12.95
CA THR A 21 -0.47 4.80 13.35
C THR A 21 0.60 4.53 12.30
N GLY A 22 0.36 4.96 11.05
CA GLY A 22 1.25 4.65 9.95
C GLY A 22 1.06 3.24 9.43
N MET A 23 -0.05 2.59 9.78
CA MET A 23 -0.30 1.22 9.34
C MET A 23 -0.87 1.21 7.94
N LEU A 24 -0.18 0.51 7.04
CA LEU A 24 -0.61 0.35 5.65
C LEU A 24 -0.94 -1.11 5.41
N GLN A 25 -2.16 -1.36 4.93
CA GLN A 25 -2.57 -2.70 4.54
C GLN A 25 -2.73 -2.74 3.04
N ILE A 26 -2.22 -3.81 2.43
CA ILE A 26 -2.31 -4.00 0.97
C ILE A 26 -2.93 -5.36 0.72
N GLN A 27 -4.03 -5.38 -0.03
CA GLN A 27 -4.64 -6.61 -0.48
C GLN A 27 -4.23 -6.85 -1.93
N PHE A 28 -3.70 -8.02 -2.18
CA PHE A 28 -3.27 -8.42 -3.52
C PHE A 28 -4.44 -9.07 -4.27
N ASN A 29 -4.29 -9.14 -5.59
CA ASN A 29 -5.32 -9.75 -6.43
C ASN A 29 -5.54 -11.23 -6.10
N SER A 30 -4.54 -11.87 -5.49
CA SER A 30 -4.67 -13.25 -5.04
C SER A 30 -5.58 -13.40 -3.83
N GLY A 31 -5.97 -12.29 -3.18
CA GLY A 31 -6.79 -12.29 -1.99
C GLY A 31 -6.01 -12.16 -0.69
N LYS A 32 -4.69 -12.24 -0.75
CA LYS A 32 -3.87 -12.09 0.44
C LYS A 32 -3.73 -10.64 0.84
N THR A 33 -3.69 -10.39 2.16
CA THR A 33 -3.53 -9.05 2.71
C THR A 33 -2.30 -9.02 3.59
N TYR A 34 -1.42 -8.03 3.34
CA TYR A 34 -0.24 -7.82 4.16
C TYR A 34 -0.33 -6.48 4.85
N THR A 35 0.26 -6.41 6.05
CA THR A 35 0.27 -5.20 6.87
C THR A 35 1.69 -4.71 7.04
N TYR A 36 1.89 -3.41 6.81
CA TYR A 36 3.18 -2.75 6.97
C TYR A 36 3.01 -1.63 7.99
N GLN A 37 3.99 -1.47 8.89
CA GLN A 37 3.88 -0.54 9.99
C GLN A 37 4.85 0.61 9.85
N GLU A 38 4.51 1.75 10.46
CA GLU A 38 5.33 2.95 10.49
C GLU A 38 5.65 3.45 9.08
N VAL A 39 4.65 3.37 8.19
CA VAL A 39 4.79 3.84 6.81
C VAL A 39 4.48 5.34 6.80
N PRO A 40 5.40 6.19 6.31
CA PRO A 40 5.10 7.63 6.22
C PRO A 40 3.97 7.90 5.23
N ALA A 41 3.21 8.97 5.49
CA ALA A 41 2.12 9.35 4.59
C ALA A 41 2.63 9.62 3.18
N SER A 42 3.86 10.14 3.05
CA SER A 42 4.42 10.40 1.73
C SER A 42 4.57 9.13 0.90
N VAL A 43 4.87 8.01 1.55
CA VAL A 43 4.98 6.73 0.85
C VAL A 43 3.60 6.26 0.39
N TYR A 44 2.60 6.38 1.27
CA TYR A 44 1.24 6.02 0.90
C TYR A 44 0.73 6.88 -0.27
N ASN A 45 0.97 8.18 -0.19
CA ASN A 45 0.57 9.08 -1.27
C ASN A 45 1.28 8.74 -2.57
N GLY A 46 2.56 8.39 -2.50
CA GLY A 46 3.31 7.97 -3.67
C GLY A 46 2.72 6.72 -4.30
N LEU A 47 2.27 5.79 -3.47
CA LEU A 47 1.63 4.57 -3.98
C LEU A 47 0.36 4.89 -4.74
N LEU A 48 -0.46 5.80 -4.20
CA LEU A 48 -1.71 6.18 -4.85
C LEU A 48 -1.50 6.92 -6.16
N GLU A 49 -0.41 7.70 -6.25
CA GLU A 49 -0.12 8.51 -7.43
C GLU A 49 0.74 7.80 -8.46
N ALA A 50 1.26 6.63 -8.14
CA ALA A 50 2.16 5.91 -9.03
C ALA A 50 1.41 5.45 -10.28
N SER A 51 2.06 5.58 -11.43
CA SER A 51 1.51 5.06 -12.66
C SER A 51 1.48 3.52 -12.63
N SER A 52 2.37 2.91 -11.86
CA SER A 52 2.38 1.47 -11.64
C SER A 52 2.48 1.21 -10.14
N PRO A 53 1.33 1.07 -9.44
CA PRO A 53 1.37 0.82 -8.00
C PRO A 53 2.15 -0.44 -7.62
N GLY A 54 2.08 -1.48 -8.43
CA GLY A 54 2.81 -2.70 -8.16
C GLY A 54 4.31 -2.49 -8.17
N GLN A 55 4.80 -1.70 -9.13
CA GLN A 55 6.22 -1.40 -9.22
C GLN A 55 6.65 -0.51 -8.06
N PHE A 56 5.83 0.48 -7.72
CA PHE A 56 6.12 1.35 -6.59
C PHE A 56 6.21 0.53 -5.30
N PHE A 57 5.29 -0.40 -5.12
CA PHE A 57 5.29 -1.27 -3.95
C PHE A 57 6.58 -2.08 -3.88
N ASN A 58 7.00 -2.69 -4.98
CA ASN A 58 8.20 -3.51 -5.00
C ASN A 58 9.45 -2.70 -4.68
N GLN A 59 9.50 -1.45 -5.11
CA GLN A 59 10.69 -0.62 -4.97
C GLN A 59 10.76 0.11 -3.64
N ASN A 60 9.61 0.45 -3.04
CA ASN A 60 9.59 1.37 -1.92
C ASN A 60 8.97 0.80 -0.65
N ILE A 61 8.26 -0.31 -0.73
CA ILE A 61 7.53 -0.84 0.43
C ILE A 61 7.99 -2.24 0.77
N LYS A 62 8.03 -3.12 -0.21
CA LYS A 62 8.40 -4.51 0.01
C LYS A 62 9.85 -4.58 0.50
N GLY A 63 10.04 -5.24 1.64
CA GLY A 63 11.36 -5.38 2.23
C GLY A 63 11.86 -4.15 2.97
N VAL A 64 11.07 -3.07 2.98
CA VAL A 64 11.43 -1.83 3.68
C VAL A 64 10.61 -1.69 4.95
N TYR A 65 9.32 -1.88 4.86
CA TYR A 65 8.40 -1.80 5.99
C TYR A 65 7.80 -3.18 6.24
N GLU A 66 8.28 -3.87 7.23
CA GLU A 66 7.72 -5.19 7.54
C GLU A 66 7.51 -5.39 9.01
#